data_c1b06c635eb084cdff0da9021a224128
#
_entry.id   c1b06c635eb084cdff0da9021a224128
#
_cell.length_a   1.000
_cell.length_b   1.000
_cell.length_c   1.000
_cell.angle_alpha   90.00
_cell.angle_beta   90.00
_cell.angle_gamma   90.00
#
_symmetry.space_group_name_H-M   'P 1'
#
loop_
_entity.id
_entity.type
_entity.pdbx_description
1 polymer ?
#
loop_
_entity_poly.entity_id
_entity_poly.type
_entity_poly.pdbx_seq_one_letter_code
_entity_poly.pdbx_strand_id
1 'polypeptide(L)'
;GTADQFNNLYVQPTVGGEPYKMTFFQHDAFHPRWSPDGEWIAFIDNNGVNGLPRLRLLETYGGQLVDVEITGRRWLNQMGRLSMTTLGADGQPTGTRVHVTAANGKFYAPDDQYARMPERARVGAFHHEGSFEIELPVGETELVIVKGFEHTPVERTVSIESGQTLELTVQLEQLVDMSANGWHNGSTHVHANY
;
A
#
# COMPACT_ATOMS: atom_id res chain seq x y z
N GLY A 1 -19.51 -15.90 9.79
CA GLY A 1 -18.62 -17.04 9.86
C GLY A 1 -19.29 -18.29 9.41
N THR A 2 -19.44 -18.46 8.12
CA THR A 2 -19.76 -19.75 7.51
C THR A 2 -18.46 -20.52 7.30
N ALA A 3 -18.53 -21.82 7.05
CA ALA A 3 -17.40 -22.75 6.91
C ALA A 3 -16.37 -22.37 5.83
N ASP A 4 -16.65 -21.36 5.01
CA ASP A 4 -15.71 -20.77 4.06
C ASP A 4 -14.89 -19.70 4.80
N GLN A 5 -13.62 -19.93 4.93
CA GLN A 5 -12.68 -18.99 5.58
C GLN A 5 -12.49 -17.68 4.80
N PHE A 6 -12.97 -17.62 3.57
CA PHE A 6 -12.73 -16.52 2.64
C PHE A 6 -14.02 -15.80 2.21
N ASN A 7 -13.93 -14.51 1.97
CA ASN A 7 -15.02 -13.72 1.41
C ASN A 7 -15.20 -14.05 -0.07
N ASN A 8 -16.37 -14.56 -0.42
CA ASN A 8 -16.76 -14.84 -1.79
C ASN A 8 -17.90 -13.93 -2.24
N LEU A 9 -18.13 -13.83 -3.55
CA LEU A 9 -19.23 -13.06 -4.11
C LEU A 9 -20.52 -13.86 -4.10
N TYR A 10 -21.59 -13.23 -3.65
CA TYR A 10 -22.95 -13.75 -3.64
C TYR A 10 -23.90 -12.76 -4.29
N VAL A 11 -24.89 -13.27 -4.98
CA VAL A 11 -26.02 -12.48 -5.50
C VAL A 11 -27.26 -12.82 -4.70
N GLN A 12 -27.91 -11.79 -4.16
CA GLN A 12 -29.16 -11.89 -3.43
C GLN A 12 -30.28 -11.35 -4.29
N PRO A 13 -31.34 -12.14 -4.61
CA PRO A 13 -32.52 -11.61 -5.26
C PRO A 13 -33.22 -10.54 -4.42
N THR A 14 -33.60 -9.40 -5.03
CA THR A 14 -34.26 -8.30 -4.32
C THR A 14 -35.69 -8.64 -3.87
N VAL A 15 -36.30 -9.62 -4.51
CA VAL A 15 -37.64 -10.13 -4.17
C VAL A 15 -37.65 -11.23 -3.11
N GLY A 16 -36.49 -11.51 -2.51
CA GLY A 16 -36.30 -12.60 -1.55
C GLY A 16 -35.90 -13.90 -2.23
N GLY A 17 -35.45 -14.86 -1.42
CA GLY A 17 -34.91 -16.14 -1.85
C GLY A 17 -33.53 -16.38 -1.29
N GLU A 18 -32.95 -17.55 -1.56
CA GLU A 18 -31.61 -17.90 -1.10
C GLU A 18 -30.54 -17.15 -1.90
N PRO A 19 -29.46 -16.64 -1.25
CA PRO A 19 -28.32 -16.08 -1.94
C PRO A 19 -27.65 -17.12 -2.86
N TYR A 20 -27.32 -16.72 -4.05
CA TYR A 20 -26.57 -17.54 -5.00
C TYR A 20 -25.08 -17.22 -4.91
N LYS A 21 -24.25 -18.23 -4.62
CA LYS A 21 -22.79 -18.10 -4.56
C LYS A 21 -22.22 -18.09 -5.98
N MET A 22 -21.50 -17.02 -6.33
CA MET A 22 -20.95 -16.82 -7.67
C MET A 22 -19.47 -17.21 -7.77
N THR A 23 -18.73 -17.18 -6.66
CA THR A 23 -17.31 -17.51 -6.65
C THR A 23 -16.97 -18.53 -5.57
N PHE A 24 -15.90 -19.31 -5.81
CA PHE A 24 -15.43 -20.37 -4.90
C PHE A 24 -13.92 -20.19 -4.66
N PHE A 25 -13.52 -18.97 -4.34
CA PHE A 25 -12.13 -18.62 -4.13
C PHE A 25 -11.60 -19.16 -2.80
N GLN A 26 -10.29 -19.43 -2.77
CA GLN A 26 -9.50 -19.67 -1.56
C GLN A 26 -8.72 -18.40 -1.15
N HIS A 27 -9.29 -17.25 -1.44
CA HIS A 27 -8.80 -15.91 -1.10
C HIS A 27 -10.00 -14.96 -1.00
N ASP A 28 -9.78 -13.76 -0.47
CA ASP A 28 -10.87 -12.82 -0.24
C ASP A 28 -11.18 -11.98 -1.48
N ALA A 29 -12.47 -11.77 -1.73
CA ALA A 29 -13.01 -10.85 -2.72
C ALA A 29 -13.77 -9.71 -2.02
N PHE A 30 -13.52 -8.47 -2.45
CA PHE A 30 -14.02 -7.26 -1.80
C PHE A 30 -14.64 -6.28 -2.79
N HIS A 31 -15.51 -5.42 -2.28
CA HIS A 31 -16.04 -4.25 -2.96
C HIS A 31 -16.67 -4.52 -4.34
N PRO A 32 -17.59 -5.51 -4.46
CA PRO A 32 -18.22 -5.79 -5.74
C PRO A 32 -19.04 -4.59 -6.25
N ARG A 33 -19.01 -4.37 -7.56
CA ARG A 33 -19.81 -3.37 -8.26
C ARG A 33 -20.28 -3.94 -9.59
N TRP A 34 -21.58 -3.81 -9.84
CA TRP A 34 -22.16 -4.16 -11.12
C TRP A 34 -21.75 -3.16 -12.20
N SER A 35 -21.52 -3.66 -13.42
CA SER A 35 -21.50 -2.80 -14.61
C SER A 35 -22.91 -2.24 -14.89
N PRO A 36 -23.02 -1.09 -15.57
CA PRO A 36 -24.31 -0.48 -15.85
C PRO A 36 -25.28 -1.36 -16.66
N ASP A 37 -24.74 -2.23 -17.50
CA ASP A 37 -25.49 -3.20 -18.32
C ASP A 37 -25.84 -4.50 -17.56
N GLY A 38 -25.25 -4.70 -16.37
CA GLY A 38 -25.44 -5.89 -15.55
C GLY A 38 -24.69 -7.14 -16.06
N GLU A 39 -23.86 -7.02 -17.08
CA GLU A 39 -23.13 -8.16 -17.65
C GLU A 39 -21.90 -8.55 -16.85
N TRP A 40 -21.34 -7.61 -16.07
CA TRP A 40 -20.11 -7.81 -15.31
C TRP A 40 -20.22 -7.35 -13.86
N ILE A 41 -19.44 -7.98 -13.00
CA ILE A 41 -19.19 -7.54 -11.62
C ILE A 41 -17.70 -7.24 -11.48
N ALA A 42 -17.35 -5.97 -11.28
CA ALA A 42 -16.00 -5.57 -10.93
C ALA A 42 -15.78 -5.78 -9.43
N PHE A 43 -14.65 -6.33 -9.03
CA PHE A 43 -14.29 -6.55 -7.63
C PHE A 43 -12.78 -6.55 -7.44
N ILE A 44 -12.35 -6.40 -6.19
CA ILE A 44 -10.94 -6.51 -5.80
C ILE A 44 -10.74 -7.84 -5.09
N ASP A 45 -9.68 -8.56 -5.38
CA ASP A 45 -9.24 -9.71 -4.61
C ASP A 45 -7.80 -9.51 -4.07
N ASN A 46 -7.40 -10.31 -3.09
CA ASN A 46 -6.08 -10.29 -2.48
C ASN A 46 -5.17 -11.43 -2.98
N ASN A 47 -5.44 -11.98 -4.15
CA ASN A 47 -4.67 -13.07 -4.76
C ASN A 47 -3.69 -12.59 -5.84
N GLY A 48 -3.25 -11.34 -5.79
CA GLY A 48 -2.17 -10.83 -6.61
C GLY A 48 -0.81 -11.36 -6.17
N VAL A 49 0.24 -11.04 -6.93
CA VAL A 49 1.61 -11.39 -6.57
C VAL A 49 1.91 -10.83 -5.18
N ASN A 50 2.48 -11.66 -4.30
CA ASN A 50 2.75 -11.32 -2.90
C ASN A 50 1.51 -10.90 -2.08
N GLY A 51 0.31 -11.38 -2.45
CA GLY A 51 -0.93 -11.01 -1.77
C GLY A 51 -1.42 -9.59 -2.06
N LEU A 52 -0.88 -8.93 -3.09
CA LEU A 52 -1.30 -7.60 -3.48
C LEU A 52 -2.73 -7.61 -4.04
N PRO A 53 -3.51 -6.57 -3.75
CA PRO A 53 -4.84 -6.42 -4.34
C PRO A 53 -4.76 -6.30 -5.87
N ARG A 54 -5.71 -6.95 -6.56
CA ARG A 54 -5.89 -6.79 -8.01
C ARG A 54 -7.35 -6.57 -8.34
N LEU A 55 -7.61 -5.85 -9.42
CA LEU A 55 -8.94 -5.62 -9.95
C LEU A 55 -9.30 -6.73 -10.94
N ARG A 56 -10.48 -7.30 -10.77
CA ARG A 56 -11.01 -8.36 -11.64
C ARG A 56 -12.44 -8.07 -12.06
N LEU A 57 -12.83 -8.69 -13.16
CA LEU A 57 -14.20 -8.73 -13.64
C LEU A 57 -14.69 -10.18 -13.60
N LEU A 58 -15.91 -10.36 -13.10
CA LEU A 58 -16.65 -11.61 -13.19
C LEU A 58 -17.84 -11.40 -14.14
N GLU A 59 -17.92 -12.21 -15.19
CA GLU A 59 -19.08 -12.25 -16.05
C GLU A 59 -20.28 -12.80 -15.30
N THR A 60 -21.42 -12.11 -15.37
CA THR A 60 -22.60 -12.41 -14.55
C THR A 60 -23.22 -13.76 -14.90
N TYR A 61 -23.32 -14.10 -16.17
CA TYR A 61 -24.04 -15.26 -16.64
C TYR A 61 -23.16 -16.44 -17.03
N GLY A 62 -21.94 -16.17 -17.52
CA GLY A 62 -21.00 -17.21 -17.96
C GLY A 62 -19.95 -17.57 -16.91
N GLY A 63 -19.78 -16.73 -15.89
CA GLY A 63 -18.79 -16.94 -14.82
C GLY A 63 -17.34 -16.77 -15.25
N GLN A 64 -17.07 -16.19 -16.43
CA GLN A 64 -15.72 -15.90 -16.88
C GLN A 64 -15.06 -14.89 -15.95
N LEU A 65 -13.81 -15.16 -15.57
CA LEU A 65 -12.97 -14.24 -14.80
C LEU A 65 -11.94 -13.58 -15.70
N VAL A 66 -11.86 -12.26 -15.61
CA VAL A 66 -10.88 -11.45 -16.36
C VAL A 66 -10.08 -10.61 -15.40
N ASP A 67 -8.75 -10.68 -15.49
CA ASP A 67 -7.86 -9.80 -14.77
C ASP A 67 -7.77 -8.45 -15.50
N VAL A 68 -7.93 -7.34 -14.76
CA VAL A 68 -7.78 -5.98 -15.31
C VAL A 68 -6.34 -5.54 -15.11
N GLU A 69 -5.59 -5.51 -16.19
CA GLU A 69 -4.21 -5.03 -16.16
C GLU A 69 -4.17 -3.51 -16.33
N ILE A 70 -3.39 -2.84 -15.47
CA ILE A 70 -3.09 -1.42 -15.61
C ILE A 70 -1.93 -1.30 -16.60
N THR A 71 -2.22 -0.91 -17.83
CA THR A 71 -1.23 -0.78 -18.91
C THR A 71 -0.51 0.57 -18.93
N GLY A 72 -0.98 1.54 -18.14
CA GLY A 72 -0.36 2.86 -18.04
C GLY A 72 -1.07 3.78 -17.04
N ARG A 73 -0.35 4.79 -16.60
CA ARG A 73 -0.83 5.84 -15.71
C ARG A 73 -0.57 7.20 -16.34
N ARG A 74 -1.53 8.08 -16.25
CA ARG A 74 -1.35 9.49 -16.61
C ARG A 74 -1.83 10.37 -15.45
N TRP A 75 -0.93 11.12 -14.90
CA TRP A 75 -1.27 12.12 -13.90
C TRP A 75 -1.97 13.32 -14.58
N LEU A 76 -3.03 13.83 -13.96
CA LEU A 76 -3.74 15.01 -14.44
C LEU A 76 -3.10 16.31 -13.94
N ASN A 77 -2.34 16.24 -12.87
CA ASN A 77 -1.60 17.37 -12.29
C ASN A 77 -0.12 17.29 -12.67
N GLN A 78 0.58 18.40 -12.50
CA GLN A 78 2.03 18.42 -12.63
C GLN A 78 2.65 17.60 -11.51
N MET A 79 3.60 16.74 -11.87
CA MET A 79 4.30 15.84 -10.97
C MET A 79 5.80 16.08 -11.08
N GLY A 80 6.51 15.81 -10.00
CA GLY A 80 7.95 15.61 -9.95
C GLY A 80 8.27 14.30 -9.26
N ARG A 81 9.55 14.04 -9.02
CA ARG A 81 10.02 12.78 -8.41
C ARG A 81 10.88 13.09 -7.21
N LEU A 82 10.74 12.28 -6.18
CA LEU A 82 11.67 12.19 -5.06
C LEU A 82 12.41 10.85 -5.15
N SER A 83 13.75 10.91 -5.19
CA SER A 83 14.65 9.77 -5.03
C SER A 83 15.30 9.91 -3.65
N MET A 84 15.02 8.98 -2.74
CA MET A 84 15.48 9.09 -1.36
C MET A 84 16.30 7.86 -0.95
N THR A 85 17.40 8.12 -0.23
CA THR A 85 18.22 7.11 0.42
C THR A 85 18.27 7.39 1.91
N THR A 86 18.08 6.37 2.75
CA THR A 86 18.28 6.45 4.20
C THR A 86 19.51 5.67 4.61
N LEU A 87 20.36 6.31 5.43
CA LEU A 87 21.60 5.73 5.92
C LEU A 87 21.51 5.48 7.43
N GLY A 88 21.99 4.32 7.86
CA GLY A 88 22.14 3.97 9.26
C GLY A 88 23.34 4.69 9.91
N ALA A 89 23.56 4.49 11.21
CA ALA A 89 24.67 5.07 11.94
C ALA A 89 26.04 4.68 11.36
N ASP A 90 26.12 3.54 10.70
CA ASP A 90 27.30 3.02 9.99
C ASP A 90 27.50 3.62 8.59
N GLY A 91 26.61 4.52 8.16
CA GLY A 91 26.64 5.13 6.83
C GLY A 91 26.18 4.22 5.70
N GLN A 92 25.66 3.02 6.01
CA GLN A 92 25.14 2.10 5.00
C GLN A 92 23.64 2.32 4.77
N PRO A 93 23.13 2.04 3.57
CA PRO A 93 21.69 2.06 3.31
C PRO A 93 20.93 1.18 4.30
N THR A 94 19.84 1.71 4.85
CA THR A 94 19.07 1.00 5.87
C THR A 94 17.57 1.19 5.69
N GLY A 95 16.81 0.11 5.95
CA GLY A 95 15.37 0.13 5.85
C GLY A 95 14.70 1.03 6.89
N THR A 96 13.65 1.74 6.47
CA THR A 96 12.84 2.59 7.34
C THR A 96 11.37 2.52 7.00
N ARG A 97 10.54 3.06 7.87
CA ARG A 97 9.15 3.37 7.61
C ARG A 97 9.04 4.86 7.30
N VAL A 98 8.37 5.18 6.18
CA VAL A 98 8.22 6.56 5.72
C VAL A 98 6.74 6.91 5.63
N HIS A 99 6.40 8.08 6.16
CA HIS A 99 5.13 8.75 5.96
C HIS A 99 5.35 9.91 5.00
N VAL A 100 4.54 9.98 3.95
CA VAL A 100 4.60 11.05 2.94
C VAL A 100 3.25 11.75 2.90
N THR A 101 3.25 13.05 3.19
CA THR A 101 2.09 13.91 2.99
C THR A 101 2.42 14.91 1.90
N ALA A 102 1.88 14.69 0.69
CA ALA A 102 2.15 15.55 -0.45
C ALA A 102 1.41 16.88 -0.39
N ALA A 103 1.76 17.82 -1.27
CA ALA A 103 1.19 19.18 -1.32
C ALA A 103 -0.34 19.22 -1.41
N ASN A 104 -0.99 18.15 -1.89
CA ASN A 104 -2.44 18.02 -1.94
C ASN A 104 -3.06 17.40 -0.68
N GLY A 105 -2.27 17.22 0.38
CA GLY A 105 -2.68 16.63 1.66
C GLY A 105 -2.92 15.12 1.63
N LYS A 106 -2.56 14.43 0.53
CA LYS A 106 -2.76 12.99 0.40
C LYS A 106 -1.46 12.23 0.68
N PHE A 107 -1.64 10.99 1.15
CA PHE A 107 -0.57 10.01 1.26
C PHE A 107 -0.19 9.47 -0.12
N TYR A 108 1.11 9.28 -0.33
CA TYR A 108 1.70 8.63 -1.49
C TYR A 108 2.70 7.56 -1.05
N ALA A 109 2.81 6.51 -1.84
CA ALA A 109 3.80 5.45 -1.67
C ALA A 109 4.33 5.01 -3.04
N PRO A 110 5.57 4.48 -3.12
CA PRO A 110 6.06 3.83 -4.31
C PRO A 110 5.19 2.63 -4.69
N ASP A 111 5.08 2.36 -6.00
CA ASP A 111 4.24 1.26 -6.50
C ASP A 111 4.81 -0.13 -6.17
N ASP A 112 6.11 -0.23 -5.95
CA ASP A 112 6.86 -1.45 -5.68
C ASP A 112 7.10 -1.72 -4.19
N GLN A 113 6.62 -0.84 -3.31
CA GLN A 113 6.82 -0.96 -1.87
C GLN A 113 5.54 -1.35 -1.12
N TYR A 114 5.71 -2.04 -0.01
CA TYR A 114 4.58 -2.38 0.85
C TYR A 114 4.05 -1.12 1.55
N ALA A 115 2.87 -0.68 1.11
CA ALA A 115 2.18 0.48 1.66
C ALA A 115 1.03 0.04 2.57
N ARG A 116 0.91 0.68 3.72
CA ARG A 116 -0.18 0.47 4.67
C ARG A 116 -0.97 1.74 4.89
N MET A 117 -2.25 1.68 4.55
CA MET A 117 -3.24 2.70 4.92
C MET A 117 -4.20 2.11 5.95
N PRO A 118 -4.03 2.39 7.25
CA PRO A 118 -4.99 1.94 8.26
C PRO A 118 -6.34 2.61 8.02
N GLU A 119 -7.42 1.85 8.05
CA GLU A 119 -8.80 2.33 7.80
C GLU A 119 -9.22 3.51 8.68
N ARG A 120 -8.63 3.65 9.87
CA ARG A 120 -8.96 4.68 10.86
C ARG A 120 -7.85 5.71 11.10
N ALA A 121 -6.66 5.50 10.55
CA ALA A 121 -5.56 6.45 10.68
C ALA A 121 -5.50 7.33 9.43
N ARG A 122 -5.41 8.64 9.63
CA ARG A 122 -5.26 9.61 8.53
C ARG A 122 -3.88 9.58 7.88
N VAL A 123 -2.96 8.80 8.43
CA VAL A 123 -1.55 8.81 8.04
C VAL A 123 -1.18 7.42 7.53
N GLY A 124 -1.00 7.30 6.22
CA GLY A 124 -0.42 6.12 5.58
C GLY A 124 1.09 6.05 5.81
N ALA A 125 1.65 4.86 5.64
CA ALA A 125 3.08 4.63 5.69
C ALA A 125 3.47 3.53 4.71
N PHE A 126 4.71 3.54 4.25
CA PHE A 126 5.32 2.42 3.54
C PHE A 126 6.68 2.08 4.14
N HIS A 127 7.19 0.90 3.81
CA HIS A 127 8.51 0.45 4.21
C HIS A 127 9.37 0.27 2.96
N HIS A 128 10.65 0.57 3.08
CA HIS A 128 11.66 0.31 2.05
C HIS A 128 12.95 -0.23 2.69
N GLU A 129 13.85 -0.78 1.87
CA GLU A 129 15.06 -1.46 2.35
C GLU A 129 16.33 -0.59 2.37
N GLY A 130 16.24 0.67 2.01
CA GLY A 130 17.38 1.60 2.01
C GLY A 130 17.21 2.77 1.06
N SER A 131 16.55 2.57 -0.09
CA SER A 131 16.24 3.61 -1.06
C SER A 131 14.89 3.37 -1.72
N PHE A 132 14.30 4.43 -2.26
CA PHE A 132 13.07 4.37 -3.05
C PHE A 132 12.96 5.58 -3.98
N GLU A 133 12.11 5.44 -5.00
CA GLU A 133 11.66 6.54 -5.84
C GLU A 133 10.14 6.64 -5.80
N ILE A 134 9.63 7.89 -5.80
CA ILE A 134 8.19 8.14 -5.77
C ILE A 134 7.84 9.38 -6.60
N GLU A 135 6.75 9.29 -7.37
CA GLU A 135 6.15 10.43 -8.05
C GLU A 135 5.22 11.19 -7.10
N LEU A 136 5.39 12.51 -7.03
CA LEU A 136 4.67 13.38 -6.11
C LEU A 136 4.12 14.61 -6.85
N PRO A 137 2.94 15.12 -6.43
CA PRO A 137 2.47 16.42 -6.91
C PRO A 137 3.46 17.52 -6.60
N VAL A 138 3.56 18.49 -7.51
CA VAL A 138 4.37 19.71 -7.33
C VAL A 138 3.93 20.46 -6.09
N GLY A 139 4.89 20.93 -5.30
CA GLY A 139 4.70 21.72 -4.09
C GLY A 139 5.40 21.13 -2.86
N GLU A 140 5.07 21.65 -1.69
CA GLU A 140 5.68 21.21 -0.44
C GLU A 140 5.15 19.82 -0.02
N THR A 141 6.07 18.94 0.28
CA THR A 141 5.82 17.58 0.75
C THR A 141 6.47 17.37 2.10
N GLU A 142 5.69 16.89 3.05
CA GLU A 142 6.16 16.53 4.39
C GLU A 142 6.55 15.05 4.43
N LEU A 143 7.70 14.77 4.99
CA LEU A 143 8.27 13.45 5.18
C LEU A 143 8.51 13.20 6.66
N VAL A 144 8.03 12.05 7.18
CA VAL A 144 8.40 11.56 8.51
C VAL A 144 9.02 10.19 8.36
N ILE A 145 10.31 10.07 8.70
CA ILE A 145 11.12 8.86 8.57
C ILE A 145 11.36 8.27 9.96
N VAL A 146 11.01 7.00 10.14
CA VAL A 146 11.08 6.32 11.43
C VAL A 146 11.78 4.98 11.29
N LYS A 147 12.70 4.68 12.21
CA LYS A 147 13.37 3.38 12.33
C LYS A 147 13.36 2.88 13.77
N GLY A 148 12.23 2.25 14.16
CA GLY A 148 12.07 1.69 15.50
C GLY A 148 12.24 2.72 16.63
N PHE A 149 12.42 2.23 17.85
CA PHE A 149 12.51 3.08 19.06
C PHE A 149 13.96 3.49 19.40
N GLU A 150 14.94 2.93 18.71
CA GLU A 150 16.36 3.18 18.97
C GLU A 150 16.93 4.35 18.17
N HIS A 151 16.12 4.94 17.27
CA HIS A 151 16.53 6.02 16.39
C HIS A 151 15.64 7.25 16.56
N THR A 152 16.26 8.43 16.43
CA THR A 152 15.53 9.70 16.37
C THR A 152 14.68 9.74 15.11
N PRO A 153 13.35 9.97 15.18
CA PRO A 153 12.54 10.25 13.99
C PRO A 153 13.06 11.49 13.26
N VAL A 154 13.04 11.44 11.93
CA VAL A 154 13.46 12.58 11.10
C VAL A 154 12.26 13.15 10.38
N GLU A 155 12.00 14.44 10.59
CA GLU A 155 10.98 15.20 9.87
C GLU A 155 11.65 16.12 8.85
N ARG A 156 11.12 16.17 7.63
CA ARG A 156 11.62 17.02 6.53
C ARG A 156 10.45 17.55 5.73
N THR A 157 10.53 18.79 5.36
CA THR A 157 9.71 19.40 4.31
C THR A 157 10.59 19.62 3.08
N VAL A 158 10.14 19.16 1.94
CA VAL A 158 10.85 19.28 0.66
C VAL A 158 9.94 19.88 -0.40
N SER A 159 10.51 20.61 -1.34
CA SER A 159 9.78 21.16 -2.48
C SER A 159 9.94 20.27 -3.71
N ILE A 160 8.82 19.80 -4.25
CA ILE A 160 8.78 19.00 -5.47
C ILE A 160 8.53 19.91 -6.67
N GLU A 161 9.41 19.86 -7.65
CA GLU A 161 9.33 20.66 -8.88
C GLU A 161 8.87 19.83 -10.07
N SER A 162 8.13 20.47 -10.98
CA SER A 162 7.53 19.79 -12.15
C SER A 162 8.61 19.18 -13.06
N GLY A 163 8.46 17.86 -13.31
CA GLY A 163 9.34 17.12 -14.22
C GLY A 163 10.77 16.93 -13.72
N GLN A 164 11.08 17.34 -12.49
CA GLN A 164 12.41 17.21 -11.89
C GLN A 164 12.45 16.06 -10.88
N THR A 165 13.65 15.53 -10.65
CA THR A 165 13.94 14.57 -9.58
C THR A 165 14.73 15.29 -8.49
N LEU A 166 14.18 15.27 -7.27
CA LEU A 166 14.86 15.69 -6.07
C LEU A 166 15.58 14.48 -5.45
N GLU A 167 16.91 14.57 -5.39
CA GLU A 167 17.74 13.57 -4.68
C GLU A 167 17.87 13.97 -3.20
N LEU A 168 17.51 13.05 -2.30
CA LEU A 168 17.56 13.28 -0.86
C LEU A 168 18.27 12.13 -0.15
N THR A 169 19.31 12.42 0.61
CA THR A 169 19.95 11.47 1.51
C THR A 169 19.66 11.87 2.95
N VAL A 170 19.16 10.93 3.74
CA VAL A 170 18.84 11.13 5.15
C VAL A 170 19.69 10.21 6.00
N GLN A 171 20.57 10.79 6.81
CA GLN A 171 21.35 10.08 7.83
C GLN A 171 20.49 9.95 9.09
N LEU A 172 20.33 8.71 9.59
CA LEU A 172 19.64 8.45 10.85
C LEU A 172 20.58 8.54 12.03
N GLU A 173 20.08 9.10 13.11
CA GLU A 173 20.77 9.13 14.40
C GLU A 173 20.27 7.97 15.26
N GLN A 174 21.19 7.11 15.68
CA GLN A 174 20.90 6.05 16.64
C GLN A 174 21.12 6.57 18.05
N LEU A 175 20.08 6.57 18.89
CA LEU A 175 20.13 7.03 20.27
C LEU A 175 20.75 5.98 21.21
N VAL A 176 20.44 4.72 20.94
CA VAL A 176 20.90 3.60 21.76
C VAL A 176 20.96 2.34 20.90
N ASP A 177 21.93 1.48 21.18
CA ASP A 177 22.00 0.13 20.64
C ASP A 177 21.65 -0.87 21.74
N MET A 178 20.39 -1.27 21.79
CA MET A 178 19.91 -2.22 22.78
C MET A 178 20.42 -3.63 22.50
N SER A 179 20.66 -3.96 21.23
CA SER A 179 21.17 -5.28 20.83
C SER A 179 22.61 -5.51 21.32
N ALA A 180 23.44 -4.48 21.32
CA ALA A 180 24.78 -4.53 21.90
C ALA A 180 24.76 -4.81 23.42
N ASN A 181 23.63 -4.51 24.08
CA ASN A 181 23.39 -4.79 25.49
C ASN A 181 22.62 -6.11 25.73
N GLY A 182 22.45 -6.94 24.70
CA GLY A 182 21.79 -8.24 24.80
C GLY A 182 20.26 -8.19 24.79
N TRP A 183 19.65 -7.05 24.47
CA TRP A 183 18.21 -6.89 24.37
C TRP A 183 17.74 -7.00 22.91
N HIS A 184 16.70 -7.78 22.68
CA HIS A 184 16.13 -7.98 21.34
C HIS A 184 14.63 -7.72 21.34
N ASN A 185 14.16 -7.05 20.29
CA ASN A 185 12.74 -6.84 20.05
C ASN A 185 12.08 -8.12 19.50
N GLY A 186 10.85 -8.36 19.92
CA GLY A 186 10.02 -9.43 19.39
C GLY A 186 8.56 -9.03 19.35
N SER A 187 7.81 -9.58 18.40
CA SER A 187 6.36 -9.49 18.37
C SER A 187 5.77 -10.83 18.74
N THR A 188 4.87 -10.84 19.72
CA THR A 188 4.11 -12.03 20.13
C THR A 188 2.76 -12.14 19.44
N HIS A 189 2.42 -11.15 18.62
CA HIS A 189 1.17 -11.09 17.86
C HIS A 189 1.46 -10.73 16.41
N VAL A 190 1.47 -11.74 15.55
CA VAL A 190 1.75 -11.60 14.11
C VAL A 190 0.57 -12.18 13.33
N HIS A 191 -0.02 -11.35 12.47
CA HIS A 191 -0.95 -11.81 11.44
C HIS A 191 -0.15 -12.03 10.16
N ALA A 192 0.21 -13.26 9.89
CA ALA A 192 0.79 -13.67 8.62
C ALA A 192 -0.37 -14.04 7.68
N ASN A 193 -0.83 -13.08 6.90
CA ASN A 193 -1.81 -13.35 5.86
C ASN A 193 -1.05 -13.89 4.65
N TYR A 194 -1.34 -15.13 4.32
CA TYR A 194 -0.76 -15.88 3.21
C TYR A 194 -1.68 -15.83 2.00
#